data_e996dc021a191b4e48f170fe694860dc
#
_entry.id   e996dc021a191b4e48f170fe694860dc
#
_cell.length_a   1.000
_cell.length_b   1.000
_cell.length_c   1.000
_cell.angle_alpha   90.00
_cell.angle_beta   90.00
_cell.angle_gamma   90.00
#
_symmetry.space_group_name_H-M   'P 1'
#
loop_
_entity.id
_entity.type
_entity.pdbx_description
1 polymer ?
#
loop_
_entity_poly.entity_id
_entity_poly.type
_entity_poly.pdbx_seq_one_letter_code
_entity_poly.pdbx_strand_id
1 'polypeptide(L)'
;NPDFELICTASRHGTVEGVASYGTIETMLEAVGDIEAVSLCMPPQYRYEAAYAALNAGKHVFLEKPPGATLSEVQDLVRLADSKGLSLFASWHSRYAPGVEAAKAFLASTTIESVHVIWKEDVRHWHPNQAWIWQAGGLGVFDPGINALSIITHILPRALFLTKATLEFPENRDAPIAAELHFSDVTKMPVRAEFDWRQTGKQSWDIIAETAAGKMVLSEGGAKLSINGEQALSEPEREYPALYERFAEIIKAGRSDVDLAPLTHVADAFLLGRHKFVDSFYD
;
A
#
# COMPACT_ATOMS: atom_id res chain seq x y z
N ASN A 1 19.87 5.29 5.36
CA ASN A 1 19.71 3.97 5.98
C ASN A 1 21.09 3.29 6.04
N PRO A 2 21.49 2.68 7.16
CA PRO A 2 22.82 2.07 7.29
C PRO A 2 23.02 0.79 6.45
N ASP A 3 21.94 0.14 6.01
CA ASP A 3 22.01 -1.10 5.22
C ASP A 3 22.10 -0.83 3.71
N PHE A 4 21.80 0.39 3.23
CA PHE A 4 21.79 0.73 1.81
C PHE A 4 22.49 2.05 1.53
N GLU A 5 23.26 2.08 0.45
CA GLU A 5 23.88 3.28 -0.14
C GLU A 5 23.19 3.60 -1.47
N LEU A 6 22.82 4.85 -1.70
CA LEU A 6 22.26 5.31 -2.95
C LEU A 6 23.39 5.55 -3.97
N ILE A 7 23.57 4.63 -4.89
CA ILE A 7 24.65 4.67 -5.91
C ILE A 7 24.24 5.52 -7.11
N CYS A 8 22.99 5.37 -7.57
CA CYS A 8 22.49 6.08 -8.74
C CYS A 8 20.97 6.17 -8.75
N THR A 9 20.45 7.01 -9.64
CA THR A 9 19.00 7.13 -9.89
C THR A 9 18.69 7.00 -11.37
N ALA A 10 17.48 6.52 -11.71
CA ALA A 10 16.93 6.58 -13.05
C ALA A 10 15.60 7.35 -13.01
N SER A 11 15.55 8.52 -13.67
CA SER A 11 14.38 9.37 -13.67
C SER A 11 14.35 10.25 -14.92
N ARG A 12 13.13 10.48 -15.44
CA ARG A 12 12.88 11.45 -16.52
C ARG A 12 12.59 12.87 -15.98
N HIS A 13 12.38 13.02 -14.67
CA HIS A 13 11.81 14.21 -14.07
C HIS A 13 12.67 14.89 -13.00
N GLY A 14 13.80 14.31 -12.65
CA GLY A 14 14.64 14.91 -11.62
C GLY A 14 15.93 14.14 -11.37
N THR A 15 16.86 14.81 -10.71
CA THR A 15 18.15 14.25 -10.29
C THR A 15 18.34 14.47 -8.80
N VAL A 16 19.17 13.64 -8.18
CA VAL A 16 19.62 13.84 -6.80
C VAL A 16 21.04 14.42 -6.85
N GLU A 17 21.27 15.52 -6.15
CA GLU A 17 22.58 16.17 -6.13
C GLU A 17 23.67 15.22 -5.60
N GLY A 18 24.78 15.15 -6.32
CA GLY A 18 25.92 14.28 -5.98
C GLY A 18 25.71 12.80 -6.32
N VAL A 19 24.58 12.42 -6.93
CA VAL A 19 24.27 11.03 -7.30
C VAL A 19 24.19 10.91 -8.83
N ALA A 20 24.83 9.87 -9.40
CA ALA A 20 24.75 9.59 -10.83
C ALA A 20 23.28 9.38 -11.26
N SER A 21 22.87 9.98 -12.39
CA SER A 21 21.50 9.93 -12.85
C SER A 21 21.40 9.47 -14.30
N TYR A 22 20.42 8.60 -14.58
CA TYR A 22 20.16 8.01 -15.88
C TYR A 22 18.74 8.31 -16.35
N GLY A 23 18.49 8.32 -17.65
CA GLY A 23 17.16 8.57 -18.21
C GLY A 23 16.20 7.40 -18.09
N THR A 24 16.73 6.16 -18.10
CA THR A 24 15.95 4.92 -18.01
C THR A 24 16.63 3.89 -17.13
N ILE A 25 15.87 2.88 -16.70
CA ILE A 25 16.40 1.80 -15.88
C ILE A 25 17.39 0.94 -16.68
N GLU A 26 17.16 0.73 -17.97
CA GLU A 26 18.03 -0.06 -18.84
C GLU A 26 19.41 0.59 -18.93
N THR A 27 19.47 1.88 -19.24
CA THR A 27 20.74 2.61 -19.31
C THR A 27 21.47 2.64 -17.97
N MET A 28 20.74 2.68 -16.86
CA MET A 28 21.30 2.58 -15.51
C MET A 28 21.93 1.20 -15.27
N LEU A 29 21.19 0.13 -15.57
CA LEU A 29 21.63 -1.25 -15.34
C LEU A 29 22.84 -1.64 -16.23
N GLU A 30 22.92 -1.09 -17.44
CA GLU A 30 24.06 -1.28 -18.35
C GLU A 30 25.32 -0.53 -17.88
N ALA A 31 25.14 0.68 -17.33
CA ALA A 31 26.26 1.55 -16.95
C ALA A 31 26.87 1.22 -15.58
N VAL A 32 26.07 0.67 -14.65
CA VAL A 32 26.47 0.50 -13.24
C VAL A 32 26.36 -0.97 -12.84
N GLY A 33 27.51 -1.66 -12.82
CA GLY A 33 27.57 -3.10 -12.49
C GLY A 33 27.31 -3.42 -11.03
N ASP A 34 27.71 -2.53 -10.13
CA ASP A 34 27.77 -2.80 -8.68
C ASP A 34 26.42 -2.54 -7.93
N ILE A 35 25.32 -2.34 -8.65
CA ILE A 35 24.00 -2.25 -8.04
C ILE A 35 23.59 -3.64 -7.55
N GLU A 36 23.22 -3.78 -6.29
CA GLU A 36 22.69 -5.02 -5.72
C GLU A 36 21.16 -5.04 -5.71
N ALA A 37 20.53 -3.87 -5.49
CA ALA A 37 19.08 -3.75 -5.38
C ALA A 37 18.55 -2.50 -6.09
N VAL A 38 17.29 -2.55 -6.53
CA VAL A 38 16.59 -1.44 -7.18
C VAL A 38 15.29 -1.17 -6.46
N SER A 39 15.07 0.11 -6.08
CA SER A 39 13.80 0.58 -5.53
C SER A 39 12.97 1.25 -6.63
N LEU A 40 11.74 0.77 -6.86
CA LEU A 40 10.86 1.20 -7.93
C LEU A 40 9.70 2.05 -7.40
N CYS A 41 9.80 3.38 -7.57
CA CYS A 41 8.87 4.37 -7.03
C CYS A 41 7.92 4.98 -8.08
N MET A 42 8.01 4.56 -9.36
CA MET A 42 7.13 5.05 -10.43
C MET A 42 5.68 4.56 -10.26
N PRO A 43 4.70 5.18 -10.95
CA PRO A 43 3.33 4.71 -10.97
C PRO A 43 3.20 3.21 -11.30
N PRO A 44 2.21 2.51 -10.74
CA PRO A 44 2.11 1.05 -10.86
C PRO A 44 2.01 0.55 -12.30
N GLN A 45 1.42 1.34 -13.22
CA GLN A 45 1.27 1.00 -14.63
C GLN A 45 2.61 0.77 -15.37
N TYR A 46 3.71 1.35 -14.87
CA TYR A 46 5.04 1.26 -15.50
C TYR A 46 6.01 0.39 -14.69
N ARG A 47 5.54 -0.23 -13.61
CA ARG A 47 6.42 -0.89 -12.63
C ARG A 47 6.83 -2.29 -13.06
N TYR A 48 5.93 -3.03 -13.75
CA TYR A 48 6.19 -4.39 -14.18
C TYR A 48 7.44 -4.48 -15.06
N GLU A 49 7.52 -3.68 -16.12
CA GLU A 49 8.65 -3.73 -17.08
C GLU A 49 9.98 -3.41 -16.37
N ALA A 50 9.97 -2.39 -15.51
CA ALA A 50 11.16 -2.00 -14.75
C ALA A 50 11.60 -3.10 -13.77
N ALA A 51 10.67 -3.72 -13.06
CA ALA A 51 10.96 -4.83 -12.16
C ALA A 51 11.47 -6.06 -12.90
N TYR A 52 10.87 -6.37 -14.04
CA TYR A 52 11.29 -7.47 -14.91
C TYR A 52 12.72 -7.26 -15.41
N ALA A 53 13.07 -6.05 -15.86
CA ALA A 53 14.43 -5.70 -16.30
C ALA A 53 15.44 -5.84 -15.14
N ALA A 54 15.12 -5.30 -13.95
CA ALA A 54 15.97 -5.38 -12.77
C ALA A 54 16.22 -6.83 -12.32
N LEU A 55 15.17 -7.65 -12.22
CA LEU A 55 15.29 -9.07 -11.88
C LEU A 55 16.11 -9.85 -12.92
N ASN A 56 15.92 -9.56 -14.22
CA ASN A 56 16.73 -10.19 -15.27
C ASN A 56 18.19 -9.77 -15.23
N ALA A 57 18.49 -8.57 -14.77
CA ALA A 57 19.86 -8.12 -14.52
C ALA A 57 20.46 -8.64 -13.20
N GLY A 58 19.75 -9.55 -12.48
CA GLY A 58 20.22 -10.14 -11.23
C GLY A 58 20.15 -9.23 -10.03
N LYS A 59 19.22 -8.25 -10.01
CA LYS A 59 19.07 -7.28 -8.92
C LYS A 59 17.88 -7.64 -8.05
N HIS A 60 18.03 -7.49 -6.72
CA HIS A 60 16.89 -7.52 -5.78
C HIS A 60 15.98 -6.33 -6.03
N VAL A 61 14.67 -6.48 -5.80
CA VAL A 61 13.70 -5.43 -6.13
C VAL A 61 12.79 -5.08 -4.97
N PHE A 62 12.74 -3.79 -4.68
CA PHE A 62 11.79 -3.16 -3.78
C PHE A 62 10.69 -2.49 -4.62
N LEU A 63 9.44 -2.92 -4.43
CA LEU A 63 8.27 -2.38 -5.11
C LEU A 63 7.52 -1.43 -4.17
N GLU A 64 7.39 -0.17 -4.56
CA GLU A 64 6.48 0.73 -3.88
C GLU A 64 5.01 0.26 -3.97
N LYS A 65 4.18 0.69 -3.01
CA LYS A 65 2.74 0.38 -3.03
C LYS A 65 2.01 1.15 -4.17
N PRO A 66 1.00 0.54 -4.76
CA PRO A 66 0.76 -0.90 -4.84
C PRO A 66 1.86 -1.59 -5.64
N PRO A 67 2.18 -2.86 -5.40
CA PRO A 67 3.35 -3.50 -6.00
C PRO A 67 3.29 -3.65 -7.54
N GLY A 68 2.13 -3.47 -8.13
CA GLY A 68 1.88 -3.47 -9.58
C GLY A 68 0.48 -2.98 -9.88
N ALA A 69 0.14 -2.82 -11.16
CA ALA A 69 -1.20 -2.44 -11.60
C ALA A 69 -2.19 -3.60 -11.52
N THR A 70 -1.72 -4.83 -11.68
CA THR A 70 -2.55 -6.04 -11.65
C THR A 70 -1.92 -7.16 -10.81
N LEU A 71 -2.76 -8.06 -10.30
CA LEU A 71 -2.32 -9.24 -9.56
C LEU A 71 -1.43 -10.17 -10.40
N SER A 72 -1.77 -10.34 -11.68
CA SER A 72 -1.04 -11.23 -12.59
C SER A 72 0.38 -10.75 -12.85
N GLU A 73 0.60 -9.44 -12.99
CA GLU A 73 1.94 -8.86 -13.10
C GLU A 73 2.79 -9.15 -11.87
N VAL A 74 2.26 -8.90 -10.68
CA VAL A 74 3.01 -9.12 -9.44
C VAL A 74 3.30 -10.61 -9.22
N GLN A 75 2.32 -11.48 -9.50
CA GLN A 75 2.53 -12.93 -9.43
C GLN A 75 3.61 -13.43 -10.40
N ASP A 76 3.72 -12.82 -11.57
CA ASP A 76 4.77 -13.16 -12.53
C ASP A 76 6.15 -12.72 -12.03
N LEU A 77 6.26 -11.51 -11.49
CA LEU A 77 7.49 -11.03 -10.86
C LEU A 77 7.93 -11.90 -9.69
N VAL A 78 6.98 -12.40 -8.86
CA VAL A 78 7.29 -13.35 -7.78
C VAL A 78 7.92 -14.61 -8.34
N ARG A 79 7.31 -15.23 -9.36
CA ARG A 79 7.85 -16.43 -10.00
C ARG A 79 9.25 -16.18 -10.60
N LEU A 80 9.44 -15.03 -11.24
CA LEU A 80 10.73 -14.65 -11.80
C LEU A 80 11.80 -14.48 -10.72
N ALA A 81 11.49 -13.76 -9.63
CA ALA A 81 12.41 -13.57 -8.51
C ALA A 81 12.81 -14.91 -7.89
N ASP A 82 11.85 -15.79 -7.63
CA ASP A 82 12.08 -17.12 -7.08
C ASP A 82 12.98 -17.97 -8.01
N SER A 83 12.72 -17.95 -9.32
CA SER A 83 13.51 -18.69 -10.30
C SER A 83 14.97 -18.27 -10.39
N LYS A 84 15.26 -17.02 -9.99
CA LYS A 84 16.60 -16.43 -10.01
C LYS A 84 17.27 -16.40 -8.63
N GLY A 85 16.58 -16.83 -7.57
CA GLY A 85 17.08 -16.72 -6.20
C GLY A 85 17.23 -15.28 -5.72
N LEU A 86 16.40 -14.38 -6.24
CA LEU A 86 16.41 -12.95 -5.90
C LEU A 86 15.27 -12.62 -4.93
N SER A 87 15.45 -11.56 -4.16
CA SER A 87 14.43 -11.06 -3.26
C SER A 87 13.56 -10.01 -3.94
N LEU A 88 12.25 -10.19 -3.81
CA LEU A 88 11.23 -9.23 -4.19
C LEU A 88 10.45 -8.80 -2.95
N PHE A 89 10.27 -7.49 -2.75
CA PHE A 89 9.60 -6.92 -1.60
C PHE A 89 8.50 -5.96 -2.01
N ALA A 90 7.29 -6.16 -1.47
CA ALA A 90 6.17 -5.22 -1.63
C ALA A 90 6.08 -4.31 -0.39
N SER A 91 6.31 -3.02 -0.57
CA SER A 91 6.44 -2.05 0.51
C SER A 91 5.08 -1.55 1.03
N TRP A 92 4.41 -2.35 1.82
CA TRP A 92 3.22 -1.89 2.54
C TRP A 92 3.63 -1.00 3.72
N HIS A 93 4.07 0.23 3.42
CA HIS A 93 4.68 1.13 4.41
C HIS A 93 3.80 1.36 5.64
N SER A 94 2.49 1.54 5.47
CA SER A 94 1.58 1.79 6.59
C SER A 94 1.49 0.63 7.61
N ARG A 95 1.95 -0.57 7.29
CA ARG A 95 2.10 -1.66 8.26
C ARG A 95 3.18 -1.39 9.32
N TYR A 96 4.10 -0.49 9.01
CA TYR A 96 5.23 -0.11 9.87
C TYR A 96 4.95 1.15 10.68
N ALA A 97 3.72 1.68 10.61
CA ALA A 97 3.29 2.76 11.48
C ALA A 97 3.31 2.30 12.96
N PRO A 98 3.71 3.17 13.90
CA PRO A 98 4.08 2.79 15.27
C PRO A 98 3.04 1.99 16.03
N GLY A 99 1.75 2.28 15.85
CA GLY A 99 0.66 1.63 16.57
C GLY A 99 0.22 0.27 16.00
N VAL A 100 0.69 -0.12 14.81
CA VAL A 100 0.14 -1.26 14.06
C VAL A 100 0.42 -2.59 14.75
N GLU A 101 1.65 -2.86 15.18
CA GLU A 101 1.98 -4.12 15.85
C GLU A 101 1.32 -4.23 17.23
N ALA A 102 1.19 -3.12 17.97
CA ALA A 102 0.46 -3.11 19.24
C ALA A 102 -1.04 -3.35 19.03
N ALA A 103 -1.64 -2.78 17.98
CA ALA A 103 -3.02 -3.05 17.59
C ALA A 103 -3.22 -4.52 17.23
N LYS A 104 -2.31 -5.12 16.45
CA LYS A 104 -2.30 -6.55 16.12
C LYS A 104 -2.27 -7.44 17.36
N ALA A 105 -1.36 -7.14 18.29
CA ALA A 105 -1.26 -7.89 19.54
C ALA A 105 -2.53 -7.80 20.39
N PHE A 106 -3.14 -6.61 20.49
CA PHE A 106 -4.40 -6.42 21.20
C PHE A 106 -5.54 -7.23 20.56
N LEU A 107 -5.72 -7.12 19.23
CA LEU A 107 -6.77 -7.83 18.51
C LEU A 107 -6.61 -9.36 18.55
N ALA A 108 -5.39 -9.86 18.61
CA ALA A 108 -5.12 -11.29 18.77
C ALA A 108 -5.51 -11.82 20.16
N SER A 109 -5.60 -10.96 21.17
CA SER A 109 -5.90 -11.33 22.57
C SER A 109 -7.38 -11.29 22.92
N THR A 110 -8.27 -10.85 22.04
CA THR A 110 -9.68 -10.64 22.34
C THR A 110 -10.60 -11.11 21.19
N THR A 111 -11.90 -11.19 21.48
CA THR A 111 -12.91 -11.43 20.44
C THR A 111 -13.26 -10.10 19.80
N ILE A 112 -13.10 -10.02 18.48
CA ILE A 112 -13.47 -8.84 17.68
C ILE A 112 -14.95 -8.97 17.29
N GLU A 113 -15.72 -7.93 17.55
CA GLU A 113 -17.15 -7.87 17.24
C GLU A 113 -17.44 -7.17 15.92
N SER A 114 -16.71 -6.08 15.62
CA SER A 114 -16.77 -5.37 14.34
C SER A 114 -15.52 -4.53 14.11
N VAL A 115 -15.26 -4.18 12.84
CA VAL A 115 -14.23 -3.22 12.48
C VAL A 115 -14.80 -2.17 11.52
N HIS A 116 -14.49 -0.91 11.77
CA HIS A 116 -14.84 0.21 10.91
C HIS A 116 -13.58 0.99 10.51
N VAL A 117 -13.32 1.06 9.22
CA VAL A 117 -12.23 1.82 8.61
C VAL A 117 -12.78 3.09 8.01
N ILE A 118 -12.21 4.23 8.38
CA ILE A 118 -12.52 5.55 7.83
C ILE A 118 -11.24 6.13 7.27
N TRP A 119 -11.12 6.18 5.92
CA TRP A 119 -9.91 6.67 5.27
C TRP A 119 -10.29 7.71 4.23
N LYS A 120 -10.29 8.97 4.66
CA LYS A 120 -10.82 10.08 3.88
C LYS A 120 -9.82 11.24 3.89
N GLU A 121 -9.50 11.73 2.70
CA GLU A 121 -8.52 12.79 2.48
C GLU A 121 -8.89 13.66 1.28
N ASP A 122 -8.13 14.71 1.04
CA ASP A 122 -8.30 15.59 -0.11
C ASP A 122 -7.26 15.26 -1.19
N VAL A 123 -7.72 14.71 -2.31
CA VAL A 123 -6.84 14.38 -3.45
C VAL A 123 -6.06 15.58 -3.97
N ARG A 124 -6.65 16.78 -3.93
CA ARG A 124 -5.99 18.02 -4.40
C ARG A 124 -4.79 18.41 -3.52
N HIS A 125 -4.78 17.97 -2.26
CA HIS A 125 -3.68 18.19 -1.35
C HIS A 125 -2.56 17.15 -1.54
N TRP A 126 -2.93 15.86 -1.69
CA TRP A 126 -1.98 14.76 -1.68
C TRP A 126 -1.45 14.38 -3.07
N HIS A 127 -2.26 14.61 -4.12
CA HIS A 127 -1.93 14.23 -5.49
C HIS A 127 -2.13 15.38 -6.49
N PRO A 128 -1.62 16.59 -6.23
CA PRO A 128 -1.82 17.73 -7.11
C PRO A 128 -1.23 17.43 -8.50
N ASN A 129 -2.04 17.63 -9.55
CA ASN A 129 -1.63 17.45 -10.95
C ASN A 129 -1.17 16.04 -11.35
N GLN A 130 -1.55 15.01 -10.60
CA GLN A 130 -1.20 13.62 -10.91
C GLN A 130 -2.32 12.93 -11.69
N ALA A 131 -2.40 13.20 -13.00
CA ALA A 131 -3.46 12.66 -13.86
C ALA A 131 -3.51 11.12 -13.89
N TRP A 132 -2.38 10.44 -13.67
CA TRP A 132 -2.28 8.98 -13.73
C TRP A 132 -3.18 8.25 -12.72
N ILE A 133 -3.45 8.86 -11.56
CA ILE A 133 -4.28 8.24 -10.52
C ILE A 133 -5.74 8.04 -10.94
N TRP A 134 -6.19 8.86 -11.90
CA TRP A 134 -7.55 8.84 -12.45
C TRP A 134 -7.71 7.93 -13.66
N GLN A 135 -6.62 7.42 -14.20
CA GLN A 135 -6.60 6.51 -15.34
C GLN A 135 -6.79 5.06 -14.91
N ALA A 136 -7.10 4.17 -15.86
CA ALA A 136 -7.10 2.74 -15.63
C ALA A 136 -5.72 2.29 -15.11
N GLY A 137 -5.72 1.52 -14.02
CA GLY A 137 -4.51 1.11 -13.30
C GLY A 137 -3.98 2.14 -12.28
N GLY A 138 -4.56 3.34 -12.21
CA GLY A 138 -4.21 4.38 -11.23
C GLY A 138 -4.90 4.23 -9.88
N LEU A 139 -5.90 3.35 -9.78
CA LEU A 139 -6.65 2.95 -8.59
C LEU A 139 -7.62 3.99 -8.01
N GLY A 140 -7.55 5.30 -8.35
CA GLY A 140 -8.39 6.32 -7.75
C GLY A 140 -8.28 6.32 -6.23
N VAL A 141 -9.40 6.42 -5.51
CA VAL A 141 -9.46 6.45 -4.05
C VAL A 141 -8.80 5.24 -3.37
N PHE A 142 -8.55 4.16 -4.10
CA PHE A 142 -7.79 3.04 -3.56
C PHE A 142 -6.29 3.30 -3.47
N ASP A 143 -5.76 4.36 -4.08
CA ASP A 143 -4.34 4.69 -3.89
C ASP A 143 -4.00 4.98 -2.41
N PRO A 144 -4.73 5.84 -1.66
CA PRO A 144 -4.61 5.90 -0.22
C PRO A 144 -5.36 4.77 0.50
N GLY A 145 -6.52 4.33 0.00
CA GLY A 145 -7.34 3.30 0.66
C GLY A 145 -6.64 1.96 0.81
N ILE A 146 -5.70 1.62 -0.09
CA ILE A 146 -4.92 0.40 0.01
C ILE A 146 -3.97 0.38 1.22
N ASN A 147 -3.61 1.55 1.75
CA ASN A 147 -2.84 1.65 2.99
C ASN A 147 -3.66 1.10 4.16
N ALA A 148 -4.92 1.52 4.28
CA ALA A 148 -5.83 0.95 5.28
C ALA A 148 -6.06 -0.54 5.09
N LEU A 149 -6.26 -1.00 3.84
CA LEU A 149 -6.39 -2.42 3.51
C LEU A 149 -5.13 -3.19 3.91
N SER A 150 -3.94 -2.61 3.70
CA SER A 150 -2.68 -3.22 4.11
C SER A 150 -2.58 -3.39 5.62
N ILE A 151 -3.05 -2.43 6.40
CA ILE A 151 -3.09 -2.53 7.86
C ILE A 151 -4.09 -3.60 8.29
N ILE A 152 -5.36 -3.54 7.86
CA ILE A 152 -6.39 -4.47 8.36
C ILE A 152 -6.09 -5.92 7.99
N THR A 153 -5.52 -6.19 6.80
CA THR A 153 -5.10 -7.54 6.40
C THR A 153 -3.91 -8.05 7.23
N HIS A 154 -3.14 -7.15 7.84
CA HIS A 154 -2.02 -7.50 8.70
C HIS A 154 -2.42 -7.69 10.17
N ILE A 155 -3.31 -6.84 10.71
CA ILE A 155 -3.65 -6.86 12.13
C ILE A 155 -4.79 -7.81 12.49
N LEU A 156 -5.67 -8.13 11.53
CA LEU A 156 -6.78 -9.04 11.79
C LEU A 156 -6.33 -10.51 11.76
N PRO A 157 -6.77 -11.33 12.71
CA PRO A 157 -6.26 -12.69 12.86
C PRO A 157 -6.77 -13.67 11.79
N ARG A 158 -7.75 -13.30 10.99
CA ARG A 158 -8.36 -14.14 9.96
C ARG A 158 -8.50 -13.40 8.64
N ALA A 159 -8.43 -14.15 7.55
CA ALA A 159 -8.63 -13.63 6.21
C ALA A 159 -10.03 -13.00 6.04
N LEU A 160 -10.07 -11.89 5.33
CA LEU A 160 -11.30 -11.17 4.98
C LEU A 160 -11.78 -11.57 3.58
N PHE A 161 -13.08 -11.55 3.41
CA PHE A 161 -13.76 -11.75 2.12
C PHE A 161 -14.65 -10.55 1.84
N LEU A 162 -14.50 -9.92 0.68
CA LEU A 162 -15.38 -8.85 0.25
C LEU A 162 -16.78 -9.42 -0.02
N THR A 163 -17.80 -8.86 0.60
CA THR A 163 -19.20 -9.30 0.47
C THR A 163 -20.02 -8.30 -0.33
N LYS A 164 -19.64 -7.02 -0.32
CA LYS A 164 -20.32 -5.94 -1.05
C LYS A 164 -19.36 -4.77 -1.24
N ALA A 165 -19.46 -4.09 -2.37
CA ALA A 165 -18.80 -2.81 -2.62
C ALA A 165 -19.71 -1.85 -3.38
N THR A 166 -19.54 -0.56 -3.15
CA THR A 166 -20.08 0.53 -3.97
C THR A 166 -18.94 1.48 -4.29
N LEU A 167 -18.73 1.74 -5.58
CA LEU A 167 -17.66 2.59 -6.07
C LEU A 167 -18.29 3.82 -6.76
N GLU A 168 -17.94 5.02 -6.33
CA GLU A 168 -18.41 6.27 -6.93
C GLU A 168 -17.39 6.76 -7.96
N PHE A 169 -17.81 6.83 -9.21
CA PHE A 169 -17.00 7.30 -10.34
C PHE A 169 -17.47 8.69 -10.77
N PRO A 170 -16.60 9.72 -10.76
CA PRO A 170 -16.91 10.97 -11.42
C PRO A 170 -17.09 10.72 -12.93
N GLU A 171 -18.07 11.39 -13.57
CA GLU A 171 -18.38 11.19 -14.99
C GLU A 171 -17.20 11.44 -15.93
N ASN A 172 -16.22 12.24 -15.48
CA ASN A 172 -15.03 12.62 -16.25
C ASN A 172 -13.75 11.88 -15.83
N ARG A 173 -13.86 10.76 -15.07
CA ARG A 173 -12.71 10.00 -14.57
C ARG A 173 -12.93 8.50 -14.76
N ASP A 174 -11.83 7.74 -14.97
CA ASP A 174 -11.87 6.29 -15.15
C ASP A 174 -11.65 5.51 -13.82
N ALA A 175 -11.35 6.22 -12.72
CA ALA A 175 -11.13 5.64 -11.41
C ALA A 175 -12.08 6.23 -10.35
N PRO A 176 -12.43 5.47 -9.29
CA PRO A 176 -13.40 5.92 -8.30
C PRO A 176 -12.83 7.00 -7.38
N ILE A 177 -13.67 7.97 -7.01
CA ILE A 177 -13.37 9.03 -6.04
C ILE A 177 -13.75 8.65 -4.61
N ALA A 178 -14.69 7.71 -4.46
CA ALA A 178 -15.08 7.16 -3.17
C ALA A 178 -15.42 5.68 -3.29
N ALA A 179 -15.27 4.95 -2.19
CA ALA A 179 -15.63 3.54 -2.10
C ALA A 179 -16.19 3.22 -0.71
N GLU A 180 -17.28 2.45 -0.69
CA GLU A 180 -17.80 1.79 0.51
C GLU A 180 -17.67 0.29 0.33
N LEU A 181 -16.93 -0.37 1.23
CA LEU A 181 -16.62 -1.79 1.18
C LEU A 181 -17.16 -2.49 2.43
N HIS A 182 -17.73 -3.67 2.24
CA HIS A 182 -18.15 -4.55 3.33
C HIS A 182 -17.43 -5.89 3.19
N PHE A 183 -16.78 -6.30 4.25
CA PHE A 183 -16.11 -7.59 4.34
C PHE A 183 -16.70 -8.41 5.50
N SER A 184 -16.44 -9.69 5.46
CA SER A 184 -16.58 -10.57 6.62
C SER A 184 -15.45 -11.59 6.64
N ASP A 185 -15.23 -12.21 7.79
CA ASP A 185 -14.38 -13.40 7.91
C ASP A 185 -15.22 -14.69 7.97
N VAL A 186 -14.56 -15.83 8.18
CA VAL A 186 -15.23 -17.14 8.31
C VAL A 186 -16.17 -17.23 9.51
N THR A 187 -16.03 -16.36 10.51
CA THR A 187 -16.92 -16.25 11.68
C THR A 187 -18.07 -15.26 11.45
N LYS A 188 -18.12 -14.64 10.29
CA LYS A 188 -19.06 -13.58 9.90
C LYS A 188 -18.87 -12.27 10.68
N MET A 189 -17.69 -12.01 11.24
CA MET A 189 -17.34 -10.75 11.86
C MET A 189 -17.37 -9.65 10.79
N PRO A 190 -18.20 -8.58 10.97
CA PRO A 190 -18.34 -7.54 9.95
C PRO A 190 -17.17 -6.55 9.97
N VAL A 191 -16.70 -6.22 8.78
CA VAL A 191 -15.76 -5.11 8.56
C VAL A 191 -16.35 -4.17 7.51
N ARG A 192 -16.42 -2.88 7.83
CA ARG A 192 -16.82 -1.84 6.90
C ARG A 192 -15.65 -0.89 6.66
N ALA A 193 -15.41 -0.52 5.40
CA ALA A 193 -14.43 0.50 5.06
C ALA A 193 -15.07 1.59 4.20
N GLU A 194 -14.78 2.83 4.53
CA GLU A 194 -15.22 4.03 3.83
C GLU A 194 -14.00 4.81 3.37
N PHE A 195 -13.86 4.95 2.05
CA PHE A 195 -12.82 5.73 1.40
C PHE A 195 -13.44 6.90 0.67
N ASP A 196 -12.89 8.10 0.81
CA ASP A 196 -13.36 9.28 0.10
C ASP A 196 -12.20 10.26 -0.13
N TRP A 197 -12.04 10.72 -1.35
CA TRP A 197 -11.01 11.65 -1.75
C TRP A 197 -11.46 13.11 -1.81
N ARG A 198 -12.67 13.38 -1.35
CA ARG A 198 -13.27 14.73 -1.35
C ARG A 198 -13.21 15.43 0.00
N GLN A 199 -12.63 14.80 1.02
CA GLN A 199 -12.64 15.36 2.38
C GLN A 199 -11.67 16.52 2.51
N THR A 200 -12.21 17.73 2.58
CA THR A 200 -11.46 18.95 2.88
C THR A 200 -11.28 19.12 4.41
N GLY A 201 -10.27 19.87 4.81
CA GLY A 201 -9.97 20.13 6.21
C GLY A 201 -9.23 18.98 6.88
N LYS A 202 -9.62 18.63 8.12
CA LYS A 202 -8.96 17.55 8.85
C LYS A 202 -9.21 16.20 8.17
N GLN A 203 -8.14 15.50 7.84
CA GLN A 203 -8.18 14.18 7.25
C GLN A 203 -8.58 13.11 8.28
N SER A 204 -9.12 11.99 7.82
CA SER A 204 -9.50 10.86 8.66
C SER A 204 -8.78 9.62 8.17
N TRP A 205 -7.89 9.05 8.98
CA TRP A 205 -7.16 7.82 8.71
C TRP A 205 -7.25 6.91 9.94
N ASP A 206 -8.46 6.37 10.16
CA ASP A 206 -8.82 5.70 11.39
C ASP A 206 -9.29 4.26 11.14
N ILE A 207 -8.86 3.35 12.00
CA ILE A 207 -9.34 1.97 12.08
C ILE A 207 -9.88 1.76 13.50
N ILE A 208 -11.16 1.49 13.60
CA ILE A 208 -11.90 1.35 14.85
C ILE A 208 -12.35 -0.09 14.98
N ALA A 209 -11.99 -0.76 16.07
CA ALA A 209 -12.46 -2.11 16.38
C ALA A 209 -13.25 -2.12 17.67
N GLU A 210 -14.48 -2.64 17.63
CA GLU A 210 -15.25 -2.99 18.82
C GLU A 210 -14.91 -4.44 19.21
N THR A 211 -14.56 -4.66 20.47
CA THR A 211 -14.12 -5.98 20.95
C THR A 211 -14.68 -6.28 22.33
N ALA A 212 -14.65 -7.56 22.74
CA ALA A 212 -15.05 -7.97 24.09
C ALA A 212 -14.19 -7.32 25.20
N ALA A 213 -12.96 -6.88 24.89
CA ALA A 213 -12.08 -6.17 25.84
C ALA A 213 -12.23 -4.64 25.75
N GLY A 214 -13.14 -4.14 24.89
CA GLY A 214 -13.42 -2.74 24.70
C GLY A 214 -13.07 -2.21 23.33
N LYS A 215 -13.11 -0.91 23.16
CA LYS A 215 -12.91 -0.20 21.88
C LYS A 215 -11.45 0.10 21.64
N MET A 216 -10.93 -0.34 20.51
CA MET A 216 -9.63 0.05 19.98
C MET A 216 -9.79 1.10 18.87
N VAL A 217 -8.97 2.13 18.89
CA VAL A 217 -8.87 3.11 17.80
C VAL A 217 -7.40 3.25 17.41
N LEU A 218 -7.09 2.86 16.18
CA LEU A 218 -5.82 3.12 15.53
C LEU A 218 -6.03 4.31 14.59
N SER A 219 -5.41 5.45 14.88
CA SER A 219 -5.66 6.72 14.20
C SER A 219 -4.40 7.33 13.61
N GLU A 220 -4.58 8.41 12.82
CA GLU A 220 -3.50 9.12 12.13
C GLU A 220 -2.63 8.15 11.28
N GLY A 221 -3.30 7.28 10.50
CA GLY A 221 -2.62 6.33 9.63
C GLY A 221 -1.89 5.19 10.34
N GLY A 222 -2.13 5.00 11.63
CA GLY A 222 -1.44 4.02 12.46
C GLY A 222 -0.42 4.61 13.43
N ALA A 223 -0.23 5.92 13.42
CA ALA A 223 0.73 6.58 14.31
C ALA A 223 0.30 6.58 15.78
N LYS A 224 -1.02 6.53 16.04
CA LYS A 224 -1.58 6.58 17.39
C LYS A 224 -2.51 5.40 17.66
N LEU A 225 -2.36 4.78 18.81
CA LEU A 225 -3.24 3.75 19.30
C LEU A 225 -3.90 4.17 20.61
N SER A 226 -5.23 4.05 20.70
CA SER A 226 -5.97 4.18 21.96
C SER A 226 -6.84 2.95 22.20
N ILE A 227 -6.98 2.59 23.48
CA ILE A 227 -7.85 1.50 23.95
C ILE A 227 -8.76 2.07 25.04
N ASN A 228 -10.07 1.93 24.86
CA ASN A 228 -11.09 2.50 25.75
C ASN A 228 -10.94 4.01 25.99
N GLY A 229 -10.44 4.74 24.99
CA GLY A 229 -10.22 6.19 25.07
C GLY A 229 -8.90 6.61 25.72
N GLU A 230 -8.14 5.67 26.29
CA GLU A 230 -6.81 5.93 26.84
C GLU A 230 -5.76 5.72 25.75
N GLN A 231 -4.83 6.68 25.61
CA GLN A 231 -3.75 6.58 24.66
C GLN A 231 -2.76 5.53 25.10
N ALA A 232 -2.67 4.44 24.33
CA ALA A 232 -1.74 3.33 24.59
C ALA A 232 -0.38 3.54 23.94
N LEU A 233 -0.33 4.24 22.78
CA LEU A 233 0.90 4.51 22.05
C LEU A 233 0.78 5.76 21.18
N SER A 234 1.86 6.55 21.13
CA SER A 234 2.08 7.63 20.18
C SER A 234 3.58 7.85 20.01
N GLU A 235 4.11 7.42 18.88
CA GLU A 235 5.53 7.50 18.56
C GLU A 235 5.74 8.22 17.23
N PRO A 236 6.94 8.76 16.96
CA PRO A 236 7.28 9.33 15.67
C PRO A 236 7.19 8.29 14.55
N GLU A 237 6.84 8.74 13.37
CA GLU A 237 6.79 7.93 12.15
C GLU A 237 8.19 7.36 11.81
N ARG A 238 8.26 6.05 11.49
CA ARG A 238 9.45 5.31 11.11
C ARG A 238 9.19 4.32 9.96
N GLU A 239 8.16 4.53 9.18
CA GLU A 239 7.70 3.56 8.17
C GLU A 239 8.82 3.21 7.18
N TYR A 240 9.40 4.20 6.52
CA TYR A 240 10.44 3.94 5.52
C TYR A 240 11.77 3.43 6.08
N PRO A 241 12.29 3.93 7.21
CA PRO A 241 13.44 3.29 7.87
C PRO A 241 13.21 1.80 8.14
N ALA A 242 12.06 1.42 8.69
CA ALA A 242 11.73 0.04 8.99
C ALA A 242 11.53 -0.82 7.73
N LEU A 243 10.96 -0.26 6.66
CA LEU A 243 10.86 -0.95 5.37
C LEU A 243 12.22 -1.32 4.79
N TYR A 244 13.18 -0.39 4.80
CA TYR A 244 14.53 -0.68 4.30
C TYR A 244 15.28 -1.65 5.21
N GLU A 245 15.12 -1.57 6.54
CA GLU A 245 15.63 -2.58 7.46
C GLU A 245 15.08 -3.97 7.10
N ARG A 246 13.76 -4.06 6.89
CA ARG A 246 13.10 -5.31 6.48
C ARG A 246 13.59 -5.81 5.13
N PHE A 247 13.78 -4.93 4.15
CA PHE A 247 14.29 -5.32 2.84
C PHE A 247 15.70 -5.91 2.92
N ALA A 248 16.59 -5.30 3.72
CA ALA A 248 17.91 -5.85 3.98
C ALA A 248 17.85 -7.23 4.64
N GLU A 249 16.94 -7.45 5.60
CA GLU A 249 16.73 -8.75 6.25
C GLU A 249 16.31 -9.84 5.24
N ILE A 250 15.35 -9.55 4.36
CA ILE A 250 14.87 -10.53 3.39
C ILE A 250 15.92 -10.85 2.33
N ILE A 251 16.75 -9.88 1.91
CA ILE A 251 17.90 -10.12 1.03
C ILE A 251 18.90 -11.06 1.72
N LYS A 252 19.31 -10.74 2.94
CA LYS A 252 20.22 -11.60 3.73
C LYS A 252 19.68 -13.02 3.93
N ALA A 253 18.36 -13.16 4.04
CA ALA A 253 17.68 -14.44 4.20
C ALA A 253 17.42 -15.19 2.87
N GLY A 254 17.71 -14.60 1.71
CA GLY A 254 17.47 -15.17 0.39
C GLY A 254 16.00 -15.48 0.10
N ARG A 255 15.09 -14.60 0.51
CA ARG A 255 13.63 -14.81 0.37
C ARG A 255 12.94 -13.55 -0.12
N SER A 256 11.70 -13.70 -0.60
CA SER A 256 10.80 -12.60 -0.94
C SER A 256 9.77 -12.35 0.16
N ASP A 257 9.18 -11.14 0.18
CA ASP A 257 8.07 -10.77 1.05
C ASP A 257 7.07 -9.94 0.24
N VAL A 258 6.13 -10.64 -0.40
CA VAL A 258 5.14 -10.04 -1.31
C VAL A 258 3.75 -10.51 -0.91
N ASP A 259 3.12 -9.75 0.00
CA ASP A 259 1.73 -10.00 0.34
C ASP A 259 0.80 -9.32 -0.67
N LEU A 260 -0.03 -10.12 -1.34
CA LEU A 260 -1.00 -9.64 -2.33
C LEU A 260 -2.39 -9.33 -1.75
N ALA A 261 -2.65 -9.62 -0.47
CA ALA A 261 -3.98 -9.48 0.10
C ALA A 261 -4.58 -8.07 -0.07
N PRO A 262 -3.84 -6.96 0.16
CA PRO A 262 -4.40 -5.62 -0.03
C PRO A 262 -4.81 -5.35 -1.49
N LEU A 263 -3.98 -5.74 -2.45
CA LEU A 263 -4.26 -5.56 -3.87
C LEU A 263 -5.39 -6.50 -4.36
N THR A 264 -5.49 -7.70 -3.78
CA THR A 264 -6.61 -8.61 -4.04
C THR A 264 -7.94 -7.98 -3.65
N HIS A 265 -8.02 -7.35 -2.48
CA HIS A 265 -9.26 -6.67 -2.06
C HIS A 265 -9.63 -5.48 -2.95
N VAL A 266 -8.65 -4.77 -3.48
CA VAL A 266 -8.91 -3.73 -4.50
C VAL A 266 -9.46 -4.36 -5.78
N ALA A 267 -8.84 -5.43 -6.28
CA ALA A 267 -9.32 -6.14 -7.47
C ALA A 267 -10.73 -6.71 -7.27
N ASP A 268 -11.01 -7.31 -6.12
CA ASP A 268 -12.35 -7.81 -5.76
C ASP A 268 -13.37 -6.66 -5.70
N ALA A 269 -12.98 -5.48 -5.22
CA ALA A 269 -13.87 -4.32 -5.19
C ALA A 269 -14.25 -3.85 -6.60
N PHE A 270 -13.33 -3.85 -7.54
CA PHE A 270 -13.64 -3.56 -8.95
C PHE A 270 -14.48 -4.67 -9.59
N LEU A 271 -14.26 -5.94 -9.24
CA LEU A 271 -15.00 -7.08 -9.79
C LEU A 271 -16.44 -7.18 -9.27
N LEU A 272 -16.64 -6.99 -7.95
CA LEU A 272 -17.95 -7.16 -7.28
C LEU A 272 -18.68 -5.84 -7.04
N GLY A 273 -18.00 -4.71 -7.19
CA GLY A 273 -18.51 -3.40 -6.82
C GLY A 273 -19.61 -2.91 -7.75
N ARG A 274 -20.67 -2.38 -7.16
CA ARG A 274 -21.66 -1.61 -7.89
C ARG A 274 -21.05 -0.26 -8.25
N HIS A 275 -20.96 0.07 -9.53
CA HIS A 275 -20.55 1.38 -10.00
C HIS A 275 -21.71 2.38 -9.86
N LYS A 276 -21.41 3.52 -9.29
CA LYS A 276 -22.32 4.67 -9.16
C LYS A 276 -21.62 5.88 -9.77
N PHE A 277 -22.18 6.45 -10.82
CA PHE A 277 -21.67 7.68 -11.40
C PHE A 277 -22.11 8.86 -10.55
N VAL A 278 -21.19 9.80 -10.35
CA VAL A 278 -21.38 11.06 -9.62
C VAL A 278 -20.91 12.22 -10.50
N ASP A 279 -21.26 13.45 -10.07
CA ASP A 279 -20.90 14.67 -10.80
C ASP A 279 -19.40 14.70 -11.13
N SER A 280 -19.07 15.30 -12.28
CA SER A 280 -17.67 15.49 -12.72
C SER A 280 -16.83 16.15 -11.64
N PHE A 281 -15.64 15.63 -11.40
CA PHE A 281 -14.71 16.14 -10.40
C PHE A 281 -13.49 16.76 -11.07
N TYR A 282 -13.12 17.95 -10.60
CA TYR A 282 -11.97 18.73 -11.05
C TYR A 282 -11.06 19.04 -9.86
N ASP A 283 -9.80 18.72 -9.97
CA ASP A 283 -8.70 18.93 -9.01
C ASP A 283 -7.82 20.12 -9.37
#